data_da42c729df97f11ee8ec5fb8aabf1824
#
_entry.id   da42c729df97f11ee8ec5fb8aabf1824
#
_cell.length_a   1.000
_cell.length_b   1.000
_cell.length_c   1.000
_cell.angle_alpha   90.00
_cell.angle_beta   90.00
_cell.angle_gamma   90.00
#
_symmetry.space_group_name_H-M   'P 1'
#
loop_
_entity.id
_entity.type
_entity.pdbx_description
1 polymer ?
#
loop_
_entity_poly.entity_id
_entity_poly.type
_entity_poly.pdbx_seq_one_letter_code
_entity_poly.pdbx_strand_id
1 'polypeptide(L)'
;LRPVFHLSRGSDVFEGRHLIDGELTLGEGGVAGDWIESHEPATLKPLGRVPVATATDVDHAVQAAARAQRAWVGLSVWERATRLRALAAAVRARGGEILSLEARDTGNTIGKLRADIEIAAGYLEYFAGLGSELKGETIPATARGLHYTVHEPYGVVARIVPFNHPFMFAAAHLAAPLMAGNAVVVKTPETSPLSGSVLGELVRDTLPRGLVNIVHGYGAPAGDALVRHPLVRRIGFTGSVATGLAIQRAAAESAVKHVSLELGGKNPF
;
A
#
# COMPACT_ATOMS: atom_id res chain seq x y z
N LEU A 1 -23.44 -2.97 9.88
CA LEU A 1 -21.99 -3.16 10.03
C LEU A 1 -21.56 -2.47 11.32
N ARG A 2 -21.25 -3.22 12.37
CA ARG A 2 -20.75 -2.67 13.62
C ARG A 2 -19.26 -2.33 13.41
N PRO A 3 -18.77 -1.17 13.86
CA PRO A 3 -17.35 -0.89 13.87
C PRO A 3 -16.66 -1.92 14.77
N VAL A 4 -15.75 -2.71 14.19
CA VAL A 4 -14.92 -3.66 14.94
C VAL A 4 -13.70 -2.89 15.44
N PHE A 5 -13.94 -1.87 16.27
CA PHE A 5 -12.90 -1.41 17.18
C PHE A 5 -12.81 -2.47 18.28
N HIS A 6 -11.85 -3.37 18.21
CA HIS A 6 -11.36 -4.00 19.42
C HIS A 6 -10.52 -2.97 20.20
N LEU A 7 -11.20 -2.01 20.79
CA LEU A 7 -10.71 -1.45 22.03
C LEU A 7 -10.74 -2.63 23.02
N SER A 8 -9.57 -3.16 23.33
CA SER A 8 -9.44 -4.08 24.45
C SER A 8 -10.06 -3.37 25.65
N ARG A 9 -11.06 -4.01 26.30
CA ARG A 9 -11.69 -3.46 27.49
C ARG A 9 -10.60 -3.23 28.55
N GLY A 10 -10.04 -2.00 28.60
CA GLY A 10 -9.02 -1.63 29.57
C GLY A 10 -7.93 -0.66 29.12
N SER A 11 -7.76 -0.39 27.80
CA SER A 11 -6.85 0.67 27.31
C SER A 11 -7.46 1.39 26.13
N ASP A 12 -7.51 2.73 26.18
CA ASP A 12 -7.94 3.59 25.06
C ASP A 12 -6.92 3.66 23.91
N VAL A 13 -6.04 2.66 23.77
CA VAL A 13 -4.91 2.63 22.84
C VAL A 13 -5.25 1.71 21.66
N PHE A 14 -5.15 2.25 20.43
CA PHE A 14 -5.36 1.50 19.20
C PHE A 14 -4.25 0.44 19.00
N GLU A 15 -4.63 -0.82 18.76
CA GLU A 15 -3.68 -1.88 18.44
C GLU A 15 -3.86 -2.33 16.99
N GLY A 16 -2.92 -1.90 16.14
CA GLY A 16 -2.93 -2.25 14.73
C GLY A 16 -2.32 -3.62 14.44
N ARG A 17 -2.49 -4.07 13.20
CA ARG A 17 -2.03 -5.37 12.71
C ARG A 17 -1.53 -5.26 11.29
N HIS A 18 -0.60 -6.12 10.91
CA HIS A 18 -0.29 -6.37 9.50
C HIS A 18 -1.48 -6.99 8.80
N LEU A 19 -1.55 -6.80 7.48
CA LEU A 19 -2.35 -7.67 6.61
C LEU A 19 -1.38 -8.53 5.80
N ILE A 20 -1.32 -9.82 6.08
CA ILE A 20 -0.47 -10.77 5.35
C ILE A 20 -1.32 -11.96 4.92
N ASP A 21 -1.30 -12.27 3.63
CA ASP A 21 -2.09 -13.36 3.03
C ASP A 21 -3.57 -13.34 3.43
N GLY A 22 -4.18 -12.15 3.48
CA GLY A 22 -5.59 -11.97 3.84
C GLY A 22 -5.92 -12.08 5.33
N GLU A 23 -4.92 -12.27 6.19
CA GLU A 23 -5.09 -12.38 7.63
C GLU A 23 -4.52 -11.13 8.34
N LEU A 24 -5.27 -10.61 9.31
CA LEU A 24 -4.78 -9.58 10.22
C LEU A 24 -3.94 -10.24 11.31
N THR A 25 -2.64 -9.99 11.30
CA THR A 25 -1.66 -10.70 12.15
C THR A 25 -0.71 -9.75 12.85
N LEU A 26 -0.13 -10.20 13.95
CA LEU A 26 0.97 -9.52 14.62
C LEU A 26 2.32 -9.76 13.91
N GLY A 27 2.41 -10.78 13.05
CA GLY A 27 3.68 -11.22 12.51
C GLY A 27 4.63 -11.78 13.56
N GLU A 28 5.84 -12.16 13.14
CA GLU A 28 6.86 -12.68 14.07
C GLU A 28 7.35 -11.58 15.02
N GLY A 29 7.59 -10.36 14.53
CA GLY A 29 8.07 -9.25 15.33
C GLY A 29 7.09 -8.83 16.43
N GLY A 30 5.80 -8.72 16.11
CA GLY A 30 4.78 -8.38 17.10
C GLY A 30 4.57 -9.47 18.15
N VAL A 31 4.71 -10.74 17.78
CA VAL A 31 4.70 -11.87 18.72
C VAL A 31 5.94 -11.82 19.62
N ALA A 32 7.10 -11.42 19.10
CA ALA A 32 8.33 -11.21 19.89
C ALA A 32 8.28 -9.96 20.79
N GLY A 33 7.27 -9.10 20.63
CA GLY A 33 7.10 -7.89 21.44
C GLY A 33 7.68 -6.63 20.81
N ASP A 34 8.03 -6.65 19.53
CA ASP A 34 8.55 -5.49 18.79
C ASP A 34 7.40 -4.65 18.25
N TRP A 35 7.25 -3.43 18.78
CA TRP A 35 6.17 -2.51 18.45
C TRP A 35 6.68 -1.13 18.07
N ILE A 36 5.98 -0.47 17.15
CA ILE A 36 6.08 0.96 16.92
C ILE A 36 4.91 1.61 17.66
N GLU A 37 5.22 2.45 18.63
CA GLU A 37 4.24 3.24 19.34
C GLU A 37 4.00 4.56 18.62
N SER A 38 2.73 4.94 18.50
CA SER A 38 2.31 6.24 18.00
C SER A 38 1.72 7.07 19.11
N HIS A 39 2.07 8.35 19.09
CA HIS A 39 1.60 9.35 20.06
C HIS A 39 0.86 10.46 19.32
N GLU A 40 -0.22 10.93 19.90
CA GLU A 40 -0.98 12.06 19.38
C GLU A 40 -0.12 13.34 19.45
N PRO A 41 0.24 13.99 18.33
CA PRO A 41 1.16 15.12 18.33
C PRO A 41 0.68 16.32 19.18
N ALA A 42 -0.64 16.51 19.28
CA ALA A 42 -1.22 17.62 20.04
C ALA A 42 -1.12 17.46 21.56
N THR A 43 -1.13 16.23 22.06
CA THR A 43 -1.19 15.95 23.50
C THR A 43 -0.01 15.16 24.02
N LEU A 44 0.79 14.57 23.12
CA LEU A 44 1.88 13.64 23.40
C LEU A 44 1.45 12.37 24.16
N LYS A 45 0.15 12.09 24.19
CA LYS A 45 -0.38 10.88 24.82
C LYS A 45 -0.26 9.69 23.86
N PRO A 46 -0.07 8.47 24.39
CA PRO A 46 -0.13 7.27 23.58
C PRO A 46 -1.47 7.19 22.83
N LEU A 47 -1.40 6.96 21.52
CA LEU A 47 -2.57 6.86 20.65
C LEU A 47 -2.81 5.40 20.22
N GLY A 48 -1.74 4.72 19.86
CA GLY A 48 -1.79 3.35 19.39
C GLY A 48 -0.42 2.77 19.15
N ARG A 49 -0.41 1.52 18.69
CA ARG A 49 0.81 0.83 18.30
C ARG A 49 0.57 -0.13 17.14
N VAL A 50 1.59 -0.40 16.38
CA VAL A 50 1.59 -1.42 15.32
C VAL A 50 2.78 -2.35 15.50
N PRO A 51 2.67 -3.63 15.10
CA PRO A 51 3.80 -4.56 15.18
C PRO A 51 4.89 -4.18 14.16
N VAL A 52 6.14 -4.54 14.47
CA VAL A 52 7.28 -4.36 13.54
C VAL A 52 7.42 -5.64 12.71
N ALA A 53 7.36 -5.50 11.37
CA ALA A 53 7.57 -6.64 10.48
C ALA A 53 9.05 -7.03 10.45
N THR A 54 9.31 -8.34 10.55
CA THR A 54 10.60 -8.96 10.30
C THR A 54 10.84 -9.16 8.78
N ALA A 55 12.03 -9.58 8.41
CA ALA A 55 12.31 -9.99 7.04
C ALA A 55 11.46 -11.21 6.61
N THR A 56 11.17 -12.11 7.54
CA THR A 56 10.29 -13.27 7.33
C THR A 56 8.85 -12.83 7.06
N ASP A 57 8.31 -11.87 7.83
CA ASP A 57 6.98 -11.33 7.61
C ASP A 57 6.86 -10.70 6.22
N VAL A 58 7.90 -9.97 5.79
CA VAL A 58 7.98 -9.37 4.46
C VAL A 58 8.04 -10.43 3.37
N ASP A 59 8.83 -11.49 3.55
CA ASP A 59 8.88 -12.62 2.60
C ASP A 59 7.50 -13.27 2.46
N HIS A 60 6.83 -13.57 3.57
CA HIS A 60 5.49 -14.13 3.57
C HIS A 60 4.49 -13.24 2.81
N ALA A 61 4.53 -11.91 3.03
CA ALA A 61 3.69 -10.95 2.33
C ALA A 61 3.95 -10.94 0.81
N VAL A 62 5.22 -10.95 0.40
CA VAL A 62 5.60 -10.94 -1.03
C VAL A 62 5.25 -12.27 -1.70
N GLN A 63 5.47 -13.41 -1.05
CA GLN A 63 5.08 -14.72 -1.56
C GLN A 63 3.55 -14.83 -1.72
N ALA A 64 2.78 -14.34 -0.75
CA ALA A 64 1.31 -14.28 -0.84
C ALA A 64 0.88 -13.41 -2.03
N ALA A 65 1.48 -12.24 -2.20
CA ALA A 65 1.23 -11.34 -3.33
C ALA A 65 1.51 -12.03 -4.68
N ALA A 66 2.64 -12.72 -4.80
CA ALA A 66 3.00 -13.43 -6.03
C ALA A 66 2.05 -14.58 -6.37
N ARG A 67 1.54 -15.30 -5.36
CA ARG A 67 0.52 -16.34 -5.58
C ARG A 67 -0.80 -15.74 -6.04
N ALA A 68 -1.29 -14.71 -5.36
CA ALA A 68 -2.58 -14.08 -5.64
C ALA A 68 -2.59 -13.37 -7.01
N GLN A 69 -1.46 -12.79 -7.41
CA GLN A 69 -1.31 -12.09 -8.69
C GLN A 69 -1.63 -12.98 -9.90
N ARG A 70 -1.28 -14.26 -9.85
CA ARG A 70 -1.54 -15.21 -10.95
C ARG A 70 -3.02 -15.37 -11.27
N ALA A 71 -3.86 -15.42 -10.25
CA ALA A 71 -5.31 -15.46 -10.44
C ALA A 71 -5.87 -14.07 -10.82
N TRP A 72 -5.31 -13.01 -10.23
CA TRP A 72 -5.76 -11.64 -10.47
C TRP A 72 -5.56 -11.19 -11.92
N VAL A 73 -4.40 -11.48 -12.50
CA VAL A 73 -4.11 -11.10 -13.90
C VAL A 73 -5.03 -11.82 -14.90
N GLY A 74 -5.55 -13.00 -14.55
CA GLY A 74 -6.52 -13.74 -15.36
C GLY A 74 -7.92 -13.14 -15.36
N LEU A 75 -8.25 -12.24 -14.44
CA LEU A 75 -9.54 -11.54 -14.43
C LEU A 75 -9.59 -10.50 -15.55
N SER A 76 -10.77 -10.33 -16.10
CA SER A 76 -11.04 -9.23 -17.04
C SER A 76 -10.83 -7.86 -16.38
N VAL A 77 -10.59 -6.83 -17.18
CA VAL A 77 -10.50 -5.44 -16.69
C VAL A 77 -11.76 -5.00 -15.96
N TRP A 78 -12.93 -5.52 -16.35
CA TRP A 78 -14.22 -5.21 -15.73
C TRP A 78 -14.36 -5.81 -14.33
N GLU A 79 -13.92 -7.04 -14.14
CA GLU A 79 -13.91 -7.70 -12.84
C GLU A 79 -12.95 -7.01 -11.88
N ARG A 80 -11.73 -6.66 -12.33
CA ARG A 80 -10.79 -5.86 -11.55
C ARG A 80 -11.37 -4.50 -11.18
N ALA A 81 -11.98 -3.80 -12.15
CA ALA A 81 -12.63 -2.51 -11.91
C ALA A 81 -13.76 -2.58 -10.86
N THR A 82 -14.55 -3.65 -10.88
CA THR A 82 -15.61 -3.87 -9.88
C THR A 82 -15.04 -3.98 -8.47
N ARG A 83 -13.92 -4.69 -8.30
CA ARG A 83 -13.24 -4.81 -6.99
C ARG A 83 -12.67 -3.48 -6.51
N LEU A 84 -12.05 -2.70 -7.41
CA LEU A 84 -11.53 -1.37 -7.05
C LEU A 84 -12.64 -0.42 -6.61
N ARG A 85 -13.79 -0.43 -7.32
CA ARG A 85 -14.97 0.38 -6.92
C ARG A 85 -15.53 -0.06 -5.57
N ALA A 86 -15.53 -1.35 -5.27
CA ALA A 86 -15.95 -1.85 -3.96
C ALA A 86 -15.03 -1.33 -2.85
N LEU A 87 -13.71 -1.34 -3.07
CA LEU A 87 -12.74 -0.75 -2.13
C LEU A 87 -12.96 0.76 -1.97
N ALA A 88 -13.19 1.51 -3.06
CA ALA A 88 -13.49 2.94 -3.00
C ALA A 88 -14.73 3.24 -2.16
N ALA A 89 -15.80 2.47 -2.35
CA ALA A 89 -17.02 2.58 -1.56
C ALA A 89 -16.77 2.28 -0.07
N ALA A 90 -15.98 1.27 0.24
CA ALA A 90 -15.62 0.90 1.61
C ALA A 90 -14.77 2.00 2.29
N VAL A 91 -13.83 2.63 1.56
CA VAL A 91 -13.05 3.79 2.04
C VAL A 91 -13.97 4.93 2.44
N ARG A 92 -14.93 5.31 1.58
CA ARG A 92 -15.90 6.38 1.92
C ARG A 92 -16.79 5.99 3.10
N ALA A 93 -17.25 4.75 3.16
CA ALA A 93 -18.13 4.29 4.24
C ALA A 93 -17.45 4.35 5.62
N ARG A 94 -16.12 4.17 5.69
CA ARG A 94 -15.34 4.33 6.94
C ARG A 94 -14.61 5.68 7.01
N GLY A 95 -14.93 6.63 6.14
CA GLY A 95 -14.25 7.93 6.06
C GLY A 95 -14.20 8.71 7.37
N GLY A 96 -15.26 8.70 8.18
CA GLY A 96 -15.28 9.38 9.49
C GLY A 96 -14.31 8.77 10.51
N GLU A 97 -14.18 7.46 10.52
CA GLU A 97 -13.23 6.73 11.35
C GLU A 97 -11.79 7.02 10.95
N ILE A 98 -11.49 6.88 9.66
CA ILE A 98 -10.17 7.14 9.08
C ILE A 98 -9.75 8.59 9.39
N LEU A 99 -10.65 9.54 9.15
CA LEU A 99 -10.44 10.96 9.42
C LEU A 99 -10.06 11.23 10.89
N SER A 100 -10.79 10.61 11.82
CA SER A 100 -10.53 10.79 13.27
C SER A 100 -9.18 10.22 13.66
N LEU A 101 -8.84 9.02 13.15
CA LEU A 101 -7.57 8.35 13.45
C LEU A 101 -6.39 9.12 12.83
N GLU A 102 -6.46 9.49 11.55
CA GLU A 102 -5.42 10.24 10.85
C GLU A 102 -5.15 11.61 11.46
N ALA A 103 -6.21 12.34 11.90
CA ALA A 103 -6.03 13.64 12.54
C ALA A 103 -5.24 13.53 13.84
N ARG A 104 -5.46 12.46 14.60
CA ARG A 104 -4.76 12.20 15.85
C ARG A 104 -3.35 11.63 15.64
N ASP A 105 -3.16 10.80 14.61
CA ASP A 105 -1.88 10.13 14.33
C ASP A 105 -0.87 11.05 13.63
N THR A 106 -1.36 11.94 12.74
CA THR A 106 -0.50 12.83 11.94
C THR A 106 -0.45 14.27 12.45
N GLY A 107 -1.45 14.73 13.19
CA GLY A 107 -1.64 16.14 13.54
C GLY A 107 -2.16 17.01 12.37
N ASN A 108 -2.52 16.43 11.24
CA ASN A 108 -3.09 17.17 10.11
C ASN A 108 -4.49 17.70 10.41
N THR A 109 -4.86 18.79 9.75
CA THR A 109 -6.18 19.39 9.91
C THR A 109 -7.27 18.51 9.27
N ILE A 110 -8.43 18.46 9.94
CA ILE A 110 -9.60 17.68 9.48
C ILE A 110 -10.03 18.05 8.04
N GLY A 111 -9.90 19.34 7.66
CA GLY A 111 -10.24 19.78 6.31
C GLY A 111 -9.36 19.15 5.23
N LYS A 112 -8.05 19.05 5.45
CA LYS A 112 -7.11 18.37 4.53
C LYS A 112 -7.37 16.88 4.47
N LEU A 113 -7.52 16.22 5.62
CA LEU A 113 -7.73 14.78 5.69
C LEU A 113 -9.08 14.33 5.08
N ARG A 114 -10.09 15.19 5.12
CA ARG A 114 -11.35 14.91 4.40
C ARG A 114 -11.14 14.87 2.89
N ALA A 115 -10.32 15.77 2.36
CA ALA A 115 -9.92 15.73 0.95
C ALA A 115 -9.11 14.47 0.62
N ASP A 116 -8.24 14.02 1.52
CA ASP A 116 -7.43 12.81 1.33
C ASP A 116 -8.28 11.55 1.15
N ILE A 117 -9.36 11.41 1.91
CA ILE A 117 -10.29 10.28 1.79
C ILE A 117 -10.96 10.30 0.40
N GLU A 118 -11.42 11.46 -0.05
CA GLU A 118 -12.03 11.58 -1.38
C GLU A 118 -11.01 11.41 -2.50
N ILE A 119 -9.78 11.88 -2.35
CA ILE A 119 -8.69 11.63 -3.28
C ILE A 119 -8.40 10.13 -3.39
N ALA A 120 -8.27 9.43 -2.25
CA ALA A 120 -7.99 8.00 -2.23
C ALA A 120 -9.10 7.19 -2.95
N ALA A 121 -10.37 7.45 -2.62
CA ALA A 121 -11.50 6.80 -3.26
C ALA A 121 -11.61 7.18 -4.75
N GLY A 122 -11.41 8.45 -5.08
CA GLY A 122 -11.45 8.96 -6.46
C GLY A 122 -10.37 8.34 -7.35
N TYR A 123 -9.16 8.12 -6.84
CA TYR A 123 -8.10 7.41 -7.59
C TYR A 123 -8.49 5.96 -7.90
N LEU A 124 -9.05 5.25 -6.91
CA LEU A 124 -9.55 3.88 -7.12
C LEU A 124 -10.61 3.83 -8.23
N GLU A 125 -11.55 4.77 -8.24
CA GLU A 125 -12.60 4.86 -9.26
C GLU A 125 -12.04 5.30 -10.62
N TYR A 126 -11.14 6.29 -10.65
CA TYR A 126 -10.50 6.78 -11.86
C TYR A 126 -9.76 5.66 -12.59
N PHE A 127 -8.85 4.96 -11.90
CA PHE A 127 -8.13 3.86 -12.51
C PHE A 127 -9.02 2.66 -12.84
N ALA A 128 -10.09 2.42 -12.09
CA ALA A 128 -11.10 1.43 -12.46
C ALA A 128 -11.80 1.78 -13.79
N GLY A 129 -11.91 3.08 -14.11
CA GLY A 129 -12.42 3.54 -15.40
C GLY A 129 -11.43 3.40 -16.56
N LEU A 130 -10.12 3.40 -16.27
CA LEU A 130 -9.07 3.33 -17.28
C LEU A 130 -8.65 1.91 -17.69
N GLY A 131 -9.26 0.88 -17.15
CA GLY A 131 -8.85 -0.51 -17.40
C GLY A 131 -8.85 -0.89 -18.88
N SER A 132 -9.80 -0.39 -19.66
CA SER A 132 -9.87 -0.61 -21.10
C SER A 132 -8.83 0.18 -21.91
N GLU A 133 -8.14 1.12 -21.29
CA GLU A 133 -7.11 1.94 -21.95
C GLU A 133 -5.69 1.32 -21.84
N LEU A 134 -5.53 0.19 -21.17
CA LEU A 134 -4.30 -0.61 -21.17
C LEU A 134 -4.15 -1.35 -22.51
N LYS A 135 -4.07 -0.58 -23.59
CA LYS A 135 -3.97 -1.09 -24.97
C LYS A 135 -2.53 -1.20 -25.42
N GLY A 136 -2.24 -2.23 -26.21
CA GLY A 136 -1.05 -2.25 -27.03
C GLY A 136 -1.30 -1.57 -28.39
N GLU A 137 -0.27 -1.50 -29.20
CA GLU A 137 -0.28 -0.91 -30.53
C GLU A 137 -0.03 -1.96 -31.59
N THR A 138 -0.65 -1.82 -32.75
CA THR A 138 -0.28 -2.56 -33.95
C THR A 138 0.62 -1.68 -34.83
N ILE A 139 1.78 -2.24 -35.23
CA ILE A 139 2.82 -1.49 -35.95
C ILE A 139 2.87 -1.98 -37.38
N PRO A 140 2.61 -1.13 -38.40
CA PRO A 140 2.65 -1.51 -39.82
C PRO A 140 4.09 -1.61 -40.34
N ALA A 141 4.88 -2.54 -39.77
CA ALA A 141 6.31 -2.63 -40.08
C ALA A 141 6.58 -3.35 -41.40
N THR A 142 5.87 -4.44 -41.71
CA THR A 142 6.02 -5.21 -42.99
C THR A 142 4.70 -5.82 -43.43
N ALA A 143 4.59 -6.13 -44.73
CA ALA A 143 3.44 -6.86 -45.28
C ALA A 143 3.43 -8.36 -44.93
N ARG A 144 4.52 -8.88 -44.36
CA ARG A 144 4.73 -10.32 -44.13
C ARG A 144 4.55 -10.74 -42.66
N GLY A 145 4.28 -9.81 -41.75
CA GLY A 145 4.16 -10.09 -40.33
C GLY A 145 3.25 -9.10 -39.60
N LEU A 146 2.66 -9.58 -38.52
CA LEU A 146 1.93 -8.75 -37.57
C LEU A 146 2.89 -8.36 -36.46
N HIS A 147 3.10 -7.04 -36.30
CA HIS A 147 3.88 -6.47 -35.21
C HIS A 147 2.94 -5.73 -34.26
N TYR A 148 3.00 -6.08 -32.99
CA TYR A 148 2.18 -5.42 -31.96
C TYR A 148 2.91 -5.40 -30.62
N THR A 149 2.50 -4.49 -29.75
CA THR A 149 2.95 -4.42 -28.36
C THR A 149 1.85 -4.91 -27.42
N VAL A 150 2.23 -5.44 -26.28
CA VAL A 150 1.34 -5.77 -25.17
C VAL A 150 1.91 -5.20 -23.87
N HIS A 151 1.04 -4.78 -22.97
CA HIS A 151 1.44 -4.39 -21.61
C HIS A 151 1.29 -5.59 -20.69
N GLU A 152 2.39 -6.00 -20.06
CA GLU A 152 2.43 -7.07 -19.08
C GLU A 152 2.62 -6.49 -17.66
N PRO A 153 1.97 -7.07 -16.62
CA PRO A 153 2.19 -6.65 -15.25
C PRO A 153 3.59 -7.01 -14.76
N TYR A 154 4.14 -6.22 -13.86
CA TYR A 154 5.41 -6.51 -13.18
C TYR A 154 5.34 -7.75 -12.28
N GLY A 155 4.15 -8.12 -11.82
CA GLY A 155 3.91 -9.15 -10.82
C GLY A 155 3.68 -8.54 -9.44
N VAL A 156 4.72 -8.44 -8.61
CA VAL A 156 4.63 -7.82 -7.29
C VAL A 156 5.22 -6.41 -7.31
N VAL A 157 4.43 -5.45 -6.83
CA VAL A 157 4.80 -4.03 -6.69
C VAL A 157 4.93 -3.69 -5.21
N ALA A 158 6.07 -3.11 -4.82
CA ALA A 158 6.24 -2.53 -3.50
C ALA A 158 5.84 -1.04 -3.50
N ARG A 159 5.08 -0.63 -2.48
CA ARG A 159 4.73 0.77 -2.23
C ARG A 159 5.21 1.15 -0.83
N ILE A 160 6.19 2.03 -0.75
CA ILE A 160 6.72 2.58 0.50
C ILE A 160 6.21 4.00 0.60
N VAL A 161 5.29 4.22 1.53
CA VAL A 161 4.50 5.45 1.59
C VAL A 161 5.02 6.44 2.64
N PRO A 162 4.84 7.77 2.41
CA PRO A 162 5.32 8.80 3.31
C PRO A 162 4.36 9.01 4.49
N PHE A 163 4.84 9.76 5.48
CA PHE A 163 4.14 10.02 6.74
C PHE A 163 3.12 11.17 6.69
N ASN A 164 3.21 12.07 5.69
CA ASN A 164 2.44 13.31 5.68
C ASN A 164 0.95 13.14 5.35
N HIS A 165 0.59 12.14 4.54
CA HIS A 165 -0.78 11.77 4.16
C HIS A 165 -0.85 10.23 4.02
N PRO A 166 -0.62 9.48 5.13
CA PRO A 166 -0.30 8.05 5.05
C PRO A 166 -1.43 7.21 4.48
N PHE A 167 -2.68 7.41 4.91
CA PHE A 167 -3.82 6.69 4.37
C PHE A 167 -4.04 6.97 2.88
N MET A 168 -4.03 8.26 2.49
CA MET A 168 -4.24 8.66 1.11
C MET A 168 -3.23 7.99 0.18
N PHE A 169 -1.94 8.10 0.49
CA PHE A 169 -0.90 7.49 -0.33
C PHE A 169 -0.99 5.96 -0.35
N ALA A 170 -1.28 5.33 0.79
CA ALA A 170 -1.41 3.88 0.85
C ALA A 170 -2.58 3.39 0.00
N ALA A 171 -3.76 4.00 0.11
CA ALA A 171 -4.97 3.58 -0.60
C ALA A 171 -4.99 3.98 -2.08
N ALA A 172 -4.67 5.26 -2.40
CA ALA A 172 -4.68 5.74 -3.79
C ALA A 172 -3.67 5.00 -4.67
N HIS A 173 -2.50 4.70 -4.14
CA HIS A 173 -1.45 4.03 -4.91
C HIS A 173 -1.65 2.52 -5.10
N LEU A 174 -2.73 1.94 -4.58
CA LEU A 174 -3.19 0.60 -4.95
C LEU A 174 -3.84 0.59 -6.34
N ALA A 175 -4.46 1.68 -6.74
CA ALA A 175 -5.36 1.74 -7.89
C ALA A 175 -4.71 1.32 -9.21
N ALA A 176 -3.67 2.04 -9.63
CA ALA A 176 -2.99 1.80 -10.90
C ALA A 176 -2.35 0.40 -11.00
N PRO A 177 -1.53 -0.05 -10.01
CA PRO A 177 -0.92 -1.38 -10.10
C PRO A 177 -1.96 -2.50 -10.10
N LEU A 178 -3.00 -2.43 -9.27
CA LEU A 178 -4.05 -3.44 -9.26
C LEU A 178 -4.82 -3.48 -10.58
N MET A 179 -5.18 -2.31 -11.14
CA MET A 179 -5.87 -2.27 -12.43
C MET A 179 -5.02 -2.85 -13.56
N ALA A 180 -3.70 -2.62 -13.52
CA ALA A 180 -2.73 -3.20 -14.46
C ALA A 180 -2.41 -4.69 -14.21
N GLY A 181 -3.10 -5.37 -13.29
CA GLY A 181 -2.93 -6.81 -13.05
C GLY A 181 -1.81 -7.19 -12.10
N ASN A 182 -1.25 -6.24 -11.35
CA ASN A 182 -0.22 -6.52 -10.34
C ASN A 182 -0.85 -6.82 -8.97
N ALA A 183 -0.05 -7.44 -8.09
CA ALA A 183 -0.27 -7.47 -6.65
C ALA A 183 0.59 -6.41 -5.96
N VAL A 184 0.23 -6.00 -4.75
CA VAL A 184 0.90 -4.91 -4.04
C VAL A 184 1.28 -5.30 -2.62
N VAL A 185 2.49 -4.94 -2.21
CA VAL A 185 2.90 -4.92 -0.80
C VAL A 185 3.15 -3.48 -0.39
N VAL A 186 2.40 -3.01 0.61
CA VAL A 186 2.53 -1.65 1.15
C VAL A 186 3.34 -1.70 2.43
N LYS A 187 4.38 -0.87 2.54
CA LYS A 187 5.06 -0.58 3.80
C LYS A 187 4.60 0.79 4.30
N THR A 188 3.98 0.85 5.46
CA THR A 188 3.50 2.10 6.08
C THR A 188 4.65 2.92 6.67
N PRO A 189 4.49 4.24 6.89
CA PRO A 189 5.48 5.03 7.59
C PRO A 189 5.54 4.64 9.07
N GLU A 190 6.70 4.75 9.68
CA GLU A 190 6.90 4.47 11.11
C GLU A 190 6.38 5.57 12.03
N THR A 191 6.25 6.80 11.53
CA THR A 191 5.84 7.96 12.34
C THR A 191 4.33 8.19 12.43
N SER A 192 3.56 7.60 11.51
CA SER A 192 2.09 7.65 11.47
C SER A 192 1.53 6.39 10.83
N PRO A 193 1.64 5.23 11.50
CA PRO A 193 1.38 3.93 10.90
C PRO A 193 -0.06 3.44 11.04
N LEU A 194 -0.86 4.03 11.94
CA LEU A 194 -2.07 3.39 12.46
C LEU A 194 -3.16 3.16 11.40
N SER A 195 -3.35 4.12 10.51
CA SER A 195 -4.35 4.03 9.44
C SER A 195 -4.09 2.92 8.41
N GLY A 196 -2.83 2.47 8.32
CA GLY A 196 -2.47 1.30 7.51
C GLY A 196 -3.19 0.02 7.95
N SER A 197 -3.43 -0.14 9.26
CA SER A 197 -4.20 -1.29 9.78
C SER A 197 -5.68 -1.20 9.39
N VAL A 198 -6.26 0.01 9.41
CA VAL A 198 -7.64 0.23 8.92
C VAL A 198 -7.75 -0.08 7.43
N LEU A 199 -6.76 0.34 6.63
CA LEU A 199 -6.69 -0.03 5.22
C LEU A 199 -6.60 -1.56 5.05
N GLY A 200 -5.86 -2.24 5.93
CA GLY A 200 -5.76 -3.71 5.96
C GLY A 200 -7.12 -4.38 6.09
N GLU A 201 -7.97 -3.90 6.99
CA GLU A 201 -9.33 -4.40 7.15
C GLU A 201 -10.18 -4.18 5.90
N LEU A 202 -10.14 -2.97 5.31
CA LEU A 202 -10.87 -2.64 4.09
C LEU A 202 -10.46 -3.52 2.91
N VAL A 203 -9.17 -3.74 2.75
CA VAL A 203 -8.59 -4.61 1.72
C VAL A 203 -9.04 -6.06 1.92
N ARG A 204 -8.91 -6.60 3.14
CA ARG A 204 -9.34 -7.97 3.48
C ARG A 204 -10.80 -8.22 3.09
N ASP A 205 -11.67 -7.24 3.33
CA ASP A 205 -13.11 -7.38 3.16
C ASP A 205 -13.56 -7.15 1.69
N THR A 206 -12.72 -6.56 0.83
CA THR A 206 -13.11 -6.16 -0.54
C THR A 206 -12.30 -6.80 -1.67
N LEU A 207 -11.04 -7.17 -1.40
CA LEU A 207 -10.12 -7.71 -2.41
C LEU A 207 -9.81 -9.19 -2.17
N PRO A 208 -9.35 -9.92 -3.20
CA PRO A 208 -8.92 -11.30 -3.03
C PRO A 208 -7.79 -11.44 -2.00
N ARG A 209 -7.84 -12.52 -1.24
CA ARG A 209 -6.83 -12.90 -0.25
C ARG A 209 -5.42 -12.85 -0.85
N GLY A 210 -4.48 -12.19 -0.15
CA GLY A 210 -3.08 -12.08 -0.51
C GLY A 210 -2.76 -11.09 -1.63
N LEU A 211 -3.74 -10.54 -2.34
CA LEU A 211 -3.51 -9.63 -3.47
C LEU A 211 -2.84 -8.32 -3.04
N VAL A 212 -3.27 -7.78 -1.92
CA VAL A 212 -2.63 -6.65 -1.25
C VAL A 212 -2.22 -7.08 0.14
N ASN A 213 -0.98 -6.80 0.50
CA ASN A 213 -0.45 -7.04 1.83
C ASN A 213 0.06 -5.72 2.41
N ILE A 214 -0.09 -5.53 3.71
CA ILE A 214 0.29 -4.30 4.40
C ILE A 214 1.18 -4.68 5.58
N VAL A 215 2.39 -4.17 5.57
CA VAL A 215 3.38 -4.39 6.63
C VAL A 215 3.75 -3.07 7.29
N HIS A 216 3.85 -3.08 8.60
CA HIS A 216 4.36 -1.98 9.40
C HIS A 216 5.83 -2.26 9.74
N GLY A 217 6.63 -1.23 9.90
CA GLY A 217 8.04 -1.43 10.26
C GLY A 217 8.92 -0.27 9.84
N TYR A 218 10.16 -0.34 10.26
CA TYR A 218 11.19 0.65 9.95
C TYR A 218 11.76 0.48 8.53
N GLY A 219 12.59 1.44 8.12
CA GLY A 219 13.34 1.33 6.87
C GLY A 219 14.18 0.05 6.81
N ALA A 220 14.84 -0.29 7.91
CA ALA A 220 15.45 -1.59 8.14
C ALA A 220 14.88 -2.18 9.45
N PRO A 221 14.53 -3.48 9.51
CA PRO A 221 14.74 -4.48 8.44
C PRO A 221 13.64 -4.53 7.37
N ALA A 222 12.39 -4.08 7.67
CA ALA A 222 11.22 -4.34 6.84
C ALA A 222 11.32 -3.71 5.44
N GLY A 223 11.68 -2.42 5.35
CA GLY A 223 11.81 -1.71 4.07
C GLY A 223 12.93 -2.28 3.20
N ASP A 224 14.10 -2.57 3.79
CA ASP A 224 15.25 -3.15 3.07
C ASP A 224 14.92 -4.55 2.54
N ALA A 225 14.31 -5.41 3.37
CA ALA A 225 13.86 -6.74 2.95
C ALA A 225 12.88 -6.65 1.76
N LEU A 226 11.93 -5.71 1.80
CA LEU A 226 10.97 -5.51 0.72
C LEU A 226 11.65 -5.03 -0.58
N VAL A 227 12.58 -4.06 -0.48
CA VAL A 227 13.32 -3.51 -1.63
C VAL A 227 14.20 -4.57 -2.28
N ARG A 228 14.88 -5.39 -1.48
CA ARG A 228 15.81 -6.44 -1.96
C ARG A 228 15.10 -7.71 -2.43
N HIS A 229 13.83 -7.90 -2.10
CA HIS A 229 13.14 -9.15 -2.40
C HIS A 229 13.11 -9.46 -3.92
N PRO A 230 13.53 -10.66 -4.37
CA PRO A 230 13.69 -10.96 -5.80
C PRO A 230 12.39 -10.96 -6.61
N LEU A 231 11.25 -11.24 -5.98
CA LEU A 231 9.94 -11.21 -6.64
C LEU A 231 9.35 -9.81 -6.75
N VAL A 232 9.88 -8.81 -6.03
CA VAL A 232 9.48 -7.40 -6.19
C VAL A 232 10.19 -6.84 -7.42
N ARG A 233 9.41 -6.52 -8.45
CA ARG A 233 9.94 -6.03 -9.74
C ARG A 233 9.76 -4.52 -9.95
N ARG A 234 8.84 -3.92 -9.22
CA ARG A 234 8.63 -2.47 -9.23
C ARG A 234 8.55 -1.93 -7.82
N ILE A 235 9.20 -0.81 -7.58
CA ILE A 235 9.19 -0.10 -6.31
C ILE A 235 8.71 1.32 -6.56
N GLY A 236 7.72 1.77 -5.80
CA GLY A 236 7.30 3.16 -5.71
C GLY A 236 7.57 3.67 -4.30
N PHE A 237 8.35 4.73 -4.21
CA PHE A 237 8.71 5.38 -2.96
C PHE A 237 8.40 6.87 -3.02
N THR A 238 7.86 7.39 -1.92
CA THR A 238 7.74 8.83 -1.68
C THR A 238 8.39 9.15 -0.34
N GLY A 239 9.32 10.10 -0.32
CA GLY A 239 10.03 10.48 0.91
C GLY A 239 11.31 11.28 0.67
N SER A 240 12.31 11.11 1.55
CA SER A 240 13.56 11.85 1.50
C SER A 240 14.48 11.41 0.35
N VAL A 241 15.29 12.33 -0.16
CA VAL A 241 16.33 12.03 -1.17
C VAL A 241 17.31 10.96 -0.67
N ALA A 242 17.73 11.06 0.58
CA ALA A 242 18.68 10.09 1.17
C ALA A 242 18.11 8.66 1.16
N THR A 243 16.85 8.49 1.55
CA THR A 243 16.17 7.19 1.50
C THR A 243 15.96 6.71 0.07
N GLY A 244 15.60 7.61 -0.86
CA GLY A 244 15.45 7.27 -2.27
C GLY A 244 16.75 6.72 -2.88
N LEU A 245 17.88 7.35 -2.60
CA LEU A 245 19.21 6.87 -3.03
C LEU A 245 19.56 5.50 -2.41
N ALA A 246 19.23 5.30 -1.14
CA ALA A 246 19.43 4.00 -0.48
C ALA A 246 18.59 2.89 -1.14
N ILE A 247 17.32 3.19 -1.46
CA ILE A 247 16.42 2.26 -2.17
C ILE A 247 16.96 1.92 -3.57
N GLN A 248 17.42 2.92 -4.34
CA GLN A 248 18.00 2.67 -5.67
C GLN A 248 19.22 1.75 -5.60
N ARG A 249 20.11 2.00 -4.63
CA ARG A 249 21.29 1.15 -4.41
C ARG A 249 20.90 -0.27 -4.06
N ALA A 250 20.04 -0.46 -3.05
CA ALA A 250 19.59 -1.77 -2.61
C ALA A 250 18.85 -2.54 -3.72
N ALA A 251 18.04 -1.86 -4.51
CA ALA A 251 17.35 -2.44 -5.65
C ALA A 251 18.34 -2.95 -6.71
N ALA A 252 19.32 -2.11 -7.10
CA ALA A 252 20.32 -2.46 -8.12
C ALA A 252 21.22 -3.62 -7.70
N GLU A 253 21.55 -3.72 -6.40
CA GLU A 253 22.34 -4.82 -5.84
C GLU A 253 21.58 -6.17 -5.80
N SER A 254 20.25 -6.15 -5.88
CA SER A 254 19.44 -7.35 -5.70
C SER A 254 18.90 -7.93 -7.02
N ALA A 255 18.40 -7.11 -7.93
CA ALA A 255 17.86 -7.50 -9.23
C ALA A 255 17.59 -6.26 -10.10
N VAL A 256 17.32 -6.50 -11.40
CA VAL A 256 16.82 -5.44 -12.28
C VAL A 256 15.37 -5.14 -11.90
N LYS A 257 15.15 -3.93 -11.37
CA LYS A 257 13.84 -3.44 -10.90
C LYS A 257 13.54 -2.07 -11.48
N HIS A 258 12.26 -1.79 -11.67
CA HIS A 258 11.81 -0.44 -11.97
C HIS A 258 11.60 0.32 -10.65
N VAL A 259 12.30 1.43 -10.47
CA VAL A 259 12.17 2.29 -9.27
C VAL A 259 11.63 3.65 -9.67
N SER A 260 10.52 4.06 -9.05
CA SER A 260 9.95 5.40 -9.17
C SER A 260 10.09 6.10 -7.83
N LEU A 261 10.64 7.30 -7.85
CA LEU A 261 10.92 8.10 -6.66
C LEU A 261 10.19 9.44 -6.75
N GLU A 262 9.39 9.73 -5.71
CA GLU A 262 8.83 11.05 -5.45
C GLU A 262 9.55 11.63 -4.23
N LEU A 263 10.33 12.67 -4.44
CA LEU A 263 11.27 13.18 -3.46
C LEU A 263 10.96 14.63 -3.05
N GLY A 264 11.74 15.15 -2.10
CA GLY A 264 11.58 16.51 -1.64
C GLY A 264 11.98 17.55 -2.68
N GLY A 265 11.39 18.73 -2.57
CA GLY A 265 11.67 19.89 -3.41
C GLY A 265 11.00 21.14 -2.85
N LYS A 266 11.32 22.29 -3.43
CA LYS A 266 10.77 23.62 -3.07
C LYS A 266 10.33 24.41 -4.30
N ASN A 267 9.81 23.72 -5.32
CA ASN A 267 9.36 24.34 -6.57
C ASN A 267 10.44 25.29 -7.12
N PRO A 268 11.55 24.80 -7.66
CA PRO A 268 12.60 25.65 -8.19
C PRO A 268 12.05 26.47 -9.37
N PHE A 269 12.48 27.73 -9.43
CA PHE A 269 12.25 28.63 -10.54
C PHE A 269 13.52 28.78 -11.36
#